data_627c35569806d37b51446750d9dad8e8
#
_entry.id   627c35569806d37b51446750d9dad8e8
#
_cell.length_a   1.000
_cell.length_b   1.000
_cell.length_c   1.000
_cell.angle_alpha   90.00
_cell.angle_beta   90.00
_cell.angle_gamma   90.00
#
_symmetry.space_group_name_H-M   'P 1'
#
loop_
_entity.id
_entity.type
_entity.pdbx_description
1 polymer ?
#
loop_
_entity_poly.entity_id
_entity_poly.type
_entity_poly.pdbx_seq_one_letter_code
_entity_poly.pdbx_strand_id
1 'polypeptide(L)'
;ENGMKPGDKVYVYQGDTSSVTTLRDSGFGEYLTGKIEFDGKKIADDAKWTEDQVNDAVTKSGAMNWSRSDTKASFESLMGDESNAEIKWFYAEDDELAMGILEALNGGGISDATKDKIFATKPFITGCGGLDEYYEVIRGNSYQDIVKNLGGVMSVTYSPSMIQLAIQDMVDHLDGKEVA
;
A
#
# COMPACT_ATOMS: atom_id res chain seq x y z
N GLU A 1 -11.87 8.16 5.43
CA GLU A 1 -11.51 9.45 6.07
C GLU A 1 -10.75 10.39 5.11
N ASN A 2 -9.93 9.85 4.20
CA ASN A 2 -9.13 10.65 3.27
C ASN A 2 -9.82 10.93 1.92
N GLY A 3 -11.12 10.63 1.81
CA GLY A 3 -11.95 11.01 0.66
C GLY A 3 -11.89 10.07 -0.54
N MET A 4 -11.34 8.85 -0.39
CA MET A 4 -11.45 7.81 -1.43
C MET A 4 -12.92 7.46 -1.67
N LYS A 5 -13.29 7.35 -2.93
CA LYS A 5 -14.68 7.08 -3.34
C LYS A 5 -14.75 5.83 -4.23
N PRO A 6 -15.89 5.14 -4.24
CA PRO A 6 -16.11 4.04 -5.17
C PRO A 6 -15.78 4.42 -6.61
N GLY A 7 -14.92 3.64 -7.26
CA GLY A 7 -14.47 3.86 -8.63
C GLY A 7 -13.24 4.78 -8.80
N ASP A 8 -12.67 5.32 -7.71
CA ASP A 8 -11.38 6.01 -7.78
C ASP A 8 -10.27 5.03 -8.24
N LYS A 9 -9.39 5.49 -9.13
CA LYS A 9 -8.26 4.68 -9.59
C LYS A 9 -7.28 4.41 -8.45
N VAL A 10 -6.99 3.12 -8.22
CA VAL A 10 -5.99 2.64 -7.26
C VAL A 10 -4.93 1.85 -8.00
N TYR A 11 -3.67 2.10 -7.70
CA TYR A 11 -2.57 1.28 -8.18
C TYR A 11 -1.92 0.53 -7.01
N VAL A 12 -1.88 -0.80 -7.13
CA VAL A 12 -1.33 -1.70 -6.11
C VAL A 12 0.06 -2.16 -6.55
N TYR A 13 1.06 -1.88 -5.72
CA TYR A 13 2.38 -2.48 -5.86
C TYR A 13 2.43 -3.77 -5.05
N GLN A 14 2.41 -4.89 -5.77
CA GLN A 14 2.39 -6.22 -5.17
C GLN A 14 3.78 -6.66 -4.71
N GLY A 15 3.84 -7.41 -3.61
CA GLY A 15 5.07 -7.98 -3.09
C GLY A 15 5.66 -9.04 -4.02
N ASP A 16 5.30 -10.29 -3.81
CA ASP A 16 5.74 -11.44 -4.60
C ASP A 16 4.55 -12.31 -5.05
N THR A 17 4.80 -13.56 -5.40
CA THR A 17 3.74 -14.51 -5.78
C THR A 17 3.27 -15.40 -4.62
N SER A 18 3.63 -15.06 -3.38
CA SER A 18 3.30 -15.84 -2.18
C SER A 18 1.86 -15.64 -1.70
N SER A 19 1.49 -16.43 -0.71
CA SER A 19 0.20 -16.27 -0.01
C SER A 19 0.09 -14.93 0.71
N VAL A 20 1.21 -14.28 1.07
CA VAL A 20 1.20 -12.97 1.73
C VAL A 20 0.59 -11.92 0.79
N THR A 21 1.09 -11.83 -0.45
CA THR A 21 0.51 -10.95 -1.48
C THR A 21 -0.94 -11.29 -1.76
N THR A 22 -1.28 -12.60 -1.91
CA THR A 22 -2.66 -13.01 -2.15
C THR A 22 -3.61 -12.56 -1.03
N LEU A 23 -3.19 -12.67 0.24
CA LEU A 23 -4.01 -12.25 1.37
C LEU A 23 -4.14 -10.73 1.48
N ARG A 24 -3.08 -9.97 1.16
CA ARG A 24 -3.12 -8.50 1.15
C ARG A 24 -4.04 -7.98 0.06
N ASP A 25 -3.94 -8.54 -1.14
CA ASP A 25 -4.82 -8.22 -2.26
C ASP A 25 -6.29 -8.53 -1.97
N SER A 26 -6.57 -9.76 -1.50
CA SER A 26 -7.95 -10.17 -1.20
C SER A 26 -8.54 -9.33 -0.06
N GLY A 27 -7.78 -9.13 1.01
CA GLY A 27 -8.23 -8.31 2.15
C GLY A 27 -8.58 -6.88 1.76
N PHE A 28 -7.79 -6.26 0.88
CA PHE A 28 -8.09 -4.93 0.35
C PHE A 28 -9.43 -4.91 -0.40
N GLY A 29 -9.61 -5.80 -1.38
CA GLY A 29 -10.84 -5.88 -2.17
C GLY A 29 -12.06 -6.27 -1.34
N GLU A 30 -11.91 -7.22 -0.42
CA GLU A 30 -12.99 -7.67 0.46
C GLU A 30 -13.44 -6.60 1.46
N TYR A 31 -12.51 -5.79 1.97
CA TYR A 31 -12.87 -4.65 2.82
C TYR A 31 -13.64 -3.60 2.03
N LEU A 32 -13.18 -3.22 0.85
CA LEU A 32 -13.88 -2.24 0.00
C LEU A 32 -15.29 -2.69 -0.38
N THR A 33 -15.48 -4.00 -0.60
CA THR A 33 -16.79 -4.57 -0.92
C THR A 33 -17.65 -4.89 0.32
N GLY A 34 -17.13 -4.65 1.53
CA GLY A 34 -17.83 -4.89 2.79
C GLY A 34 -18.03 -6.36 3.12
N LYS A 35 -17.23 -7.26 2.54
CA LYS A 35 -17.24 -8.71 2.83
C LYS A 35 -16.58 -9.01 4.17
N ILE A 36 -15.57 -8.24 4.54
CA ILE A 36 -14.87 -8.34 5.83
C ILE A 36 -14.99 -7.04 6.61
N GLU A 37 -14.71 -7.13 7.89
CA GLU A 37 -14.63 -5.99 8.79
C GLU A 37 -13.22 -5.87 9.37
N PHE A 38 -12.84 -4.67 9.77
CA PHE A 38 -11.60 -4.39 10.46
C PHE A 38 -11.92 -3.75 11.83
N ASP A 39 -11.39 -4.34 12.90
CA ASP A 39 -11.65 -3.90 14.28
C ASP A 39 -13.14 -3.73 14.59
N GLY A 40 -13.94 -4.73 14.19
CA GLY A 40 -15.40 -4.72 14.37
C GLY A 40 -16.15 -3.68 13.54
N LYS A 41 -15.48 -3.04 12.57
CA LYS A 41 -16.08 -2.02 11.72
C LYS A 41 -16.03 -2.45 10.26
N LYS A 42 -17.18 -2.36 9.61
CA LYS A 42 -17.30 -2.49 8.15
C LYS A 42 -17.13 -1.12 7.49
N ILE A 43 -16.78 -1.16 6.21
CA ILE A 43 -16.86 0.05 5.39
C ILE A 43 -18.29 0.60 5.41
N ALA A 44 -18.44 1.92 5.47
CA ALA A 44 -19.75 2.57 5.45
C ALA A 44 -20.47 2.28 4.12
N ASP A 45 -21.80 2.16 4.17
CA ASP A 45 -22.59 1.75 2.99
C ASP A 45 -22.45 2.73 1.82
N ASP A 46 -22.28 4.02 2.10
CA ASP A 46 -22.07 5.07 1.09
C ASP A 46 -20.64 5.10 0.51
N ALA A 47 -19.70 4.42 1.17
CA ALA A 47 -18.33 4.26 0.71
C ALA A 47 -18.03 2.87 0.11
N LYS A 48 -19.02 1.98 0.13
CA LYS A 48 -18.89 0.59 -0.30
C LYS A 48 -18.78 0.49 -1.82
N TRP A 49 -17.82 -0.29 -2.27
CA TRP A 49 -17.59 -0.58 -3.69
C TRP A 49 -18.37 -1.82 -4.15
N THR A 50 -18.74 -1.87 -5.41
CA THR A 50 -19.13 -3.11 -6.06
C THR A 50 -17.89 -3.90 -6.50
N GLU A 51 -18.05 -5.20 -6.75
CA GLU A 51 -16.97 -6.02 -7.31
C GLU A 51 -16.51 -5.50 -8.67
N ASP A 52 -17.44 -5.06 -9.52
CA ASP A 52 -17.11 -4.48 -10.82
C ASP A 52 -16.28 -3.20 -10.65
N GLN A 53 -16.62 -2.33 -9.70
CA GLN A 53 -15.81 -1.14 -9.42
C GLN A 53 -14.39 -1.48 -8.92
N VAL A 54 -14.23 -2.53 -8.09
CA VAL A 54 -12.90 -3.02 -7.69
C VAL A 54 -12.14 -3.53 -8.90
N ASN A 55 -12.76 -4.36 -9.73
CA ASN A 55 -12.12 -4.93 -10.91
C ASN A 55 -11.70 -3.88 -11.94
N ASP A 56 -12.51 -2.84 -12.12
CA ASP A 56 -12.27 -1.80 -13.13
C ASP A 56 -11.27 -0.73 -12.66
N ALA A 57 -11.26 -0.41 -11.36
CA ALA A 57 -10.51 0.72 -10.83
C ALA A 57 -9.18 0.33 -10.15
N VAL A 58 -9.01 -0.93 -9.72
CA VAL A 58 -7.80 -1.40 -9.04
C VAL A 58 -6.86 -2.07 -10.05
N THR A 59 -5.75 -1.41 -10.34
CA THR A 59 -4.68 -1.95 -11.20
C THR A 59 -3.55 -2.48 -10.35
N LYS A 60 -2.98 -3.62 -10.74
CA LYS A 60 -1.88 -4.29 -10.03
C LYS A 60 -0.62 -4.29 -10.86
N SER A 61 0.53 -4.05 -10.21
CA SER A 61 1.84 -3.97 -10.87
C SER A 61 2.36 -5.33 -11.35
N GLY A 62 1.88 -6.43 -10.76
CA GLY A 62 2.60 -7.69 -10.74
C GLY A 62 3.67 -7.71 -9.64
N ALA A 63 4.34 -8.86 -9.48
CA ALA A 63 5.30 -9.06 -8.39
C ALA A 63 6.52 -8.13 -8.49
N MET A 64 6.77 -7.34 -7.44
CA MET A 64 7.93 -6.48 -7.27
C MET A 64 9.02 -7.14 -6.39
N ASN A 65 8.82 -8.39 -5.96
CA ASN A 65 9.76 -9.17 -5.14
C ASN A 65 10.22 -8.44 -3.87
N TRP A 66 9.33 -7.64 -3.28
CA TRP A 66 9.63 -6.79 -2.12
C TRP A 66 10.80 -5.81 -2.37
N SER A 67 11.07 -5.50 -3.63
CA SER A 67 12.23 -4.74 -4.08
C SER A 67 11.90 -3.27 -4.27
N ARG A 68 12.59 -2.42 -3.54
CA ARG A 68 12.55 -0.95 -3.65
C ARG A 68 12.97 -0.50 -5.06
N SER A 69 14.06 -1.06 -5.58
CA SER A 69 14.58 -0.69 -6.89
C SER A 69 13.65 -1.09 -8.03
N ASP A 70 13.01 -2.27 -7.94
CA ASP A 70 12.08 -2.72 -8.97
C ASP A 70 10.81 -1.87 -8.95
N THR A 71 10.31 -1.52 -7.74
CA THR A 71 9.18 -0.61 -7.61
C THR A 71 9.49 0.78 -8.14
N LYS A 72 10.67 1.32 -7.83
CA LYS A 72 11.12 2.59 -8.40
C LYS A 72 11.09 2.59 -9.91
N ALA A 73 11.72 1.59 -10.54
CA ALA A 73 11.76 1.46 -12.00
C ALA A 73 10.36 1.28 -12.59
N SER A 74 9.50 0.48 -11.94
CA SER A 74 8.12 0.28 -12.35
C SER A 74 7.29 1.56 -12.25
N PHE A 75 7.45 2.35 -11.17
CA PHE A 75 6.75 3.62 -11.02
C PHE A 75 7.22 4.66 -12.05
N GLU A 76 8.52 4.76 -12.30
CA GLU A 76 9.07 5.63 -13.36
C GLU A 76 8.50 5.24 -14.74
N SER A 77 8.41 3.94 -15.02
CA SER A 77 7.81 3.42 -16.25
C SER A 77 6.31 3.71 -16.34
N LEU A 78 5.56 3.51 -15.25
CA LEU A 78 4.13 3.83 -15.16
C LEU A 78 3.88 5.30 -15.48
N MET A 79 4.67 6.20 -14.91
CA MET A 79 4.57 7.66 -15.11
C MET A 79 5.12 8.13 -16.46
N GLY A 80 5.72 7.23 -17.25
CA GLY A 80 6.04 7.48 -18.64
C GLY A 80 4.80 7.71 -19.53
N ASP A 81 3.66 7.17 -19.14
CA ASP A 81 2.35 7.56 -19.66
C ASP A 81 1.74 8.62 -18.72
N GLU A 82 1.72 9.87 -19.18
CA GLU A 82 1.23 11.00 -18.40
C GLU A 82 -0.23 10.89 -17.95
N SER A 83 -1.04 10.03 -18.58
CA SER A 83 -2.42 9.78 -18.15
C SER A 83 -2.49 9.10 -16.77
N ASN A 84 -1.41 8.42 -16.36
CA ASN A 84 -1.30 7.80 -15.05
C ASN A 84 -0.98 8.80 -13.94
N ALA A 85 -0.57 10.02 -14.26
CA ALA A 85 -0.34 11.08 -13.27
C ALA A 85 -1.62 11.49 -12.50
N GLU A 86 -2.80 11.09 -12.99
CA GLU A 86 -4.08 11.31 -12.32
C GLU A 86 -4.36 10.29 -11.20
N ILE A 87 -3.57 9.19 -11.10
CA ILE A 87 -3.75 8.18 -10.06
C ILE A 87 -3.43 8.82 -8.72
N LYS A 88 -4.39 8.77 -7.81
CA LYS A 88 -4.29 9.38 -6.48
C LYS A 88 -3.97 8.37 -5.38
N TRP A 89 -4.28 7.09 -5.56
CA TRP A 89 -4.21 6.09 -4.52
C TRP A 89 -3.20 5.01 -4.88
N PHE A 90 -2.07 4.99 -4.15
CA PHE A 90 -1.03 3.98 -4.28
C PHE A 90 -1.01 3.11 -3.03
N TYR A 91 -1.40 1.86 -3.20
CA TYR A 91 -1.28 0.86 -2.16
C TYR A 91 -0.01 0.04 -2.43
N ALA A 92 1.03 0.27 -1.67
CA ALA A 92 2.21 -0.58 -1.66
C ALA A 92 2.03 -1.65 -0.57
N GLU A 93 2.19 -2.90 -0.94
CA GLU A 93 2.02 -4.01 -0.01
C GLU A 93 3.15 -4.12 1.02
N ASP A 94 4.20 -3.32 0.87
CA ASP A 94 5.31 -3.26 1.81
C ASP A 94 5.90 -1.85 1.87
N ASP A 95 6.59 -1.51 2.97
CA ASP A 95 7.24 -0.21 3.14
C ASP A 95 8.41 -0.02 2.18
N GLU A 96 9.14 -1.09 1.80
CA GLU A 96 10.18 -1.02 0.77
C GLU A 96 9.60 -0.61 -0.59
N LEU A 97 8.41 -1.12 -0.94
CA LEU A 97 7.73 -0.74 -2.17
C LEU A 97 7.27 0.73 -2.11
N ALA A 98 6.76 1.18 -0.94
CA ALA A 98 6.40 2.58 -0.72
C ALA A 98 7.63 3.50 -0.84
N MET A 99 8.78 3.10 -0.29
CA MET A 99 10.05 3.82 -0.45
C MET A 99 10.49 3.90 -1.91
N GLY A 100 10.27 2.84 -2.70
CA GLY A 100 10.54 2.84 -4.14
C GLY A 100 9.77 3.94 -4.88
N ILE A 101 8.50 4.16 -4.55
CA ILE A 101 7.68 5.25 -5.10
C ILE A 101 8.27 6.61 -4.70
N LEU A 102 8.63 6.80 -3.42
CA LEU A 102 9.23 8.06 -2.94
C LEU A 102 10.57 8.34 -3.61
N GLU A 103 11.42 7.33 -3.79
CA GLU A 103 12.68 7.48 -4.50
C GLU A 103 12.50 7.84 -5.99
N ALA A 104 11.48 7.28 -6.66
CA ALA A 104 11.16 7.67 -8.02
C ALA A 104 10.74 9.15 -8.11
N LEU A 105 9.87 9.59 -7.20
CA LEU A 105 9.44 10.99 -7.12
C LEU A 105 10.59 11.95 -6.79
N ASN A 106 11.54 11.52 -5.95
CA ASN A 106 12.73 12.30 -5.58
C ASN A 106 13.83 12.26 -6.66
N GLY A 107 13.83 11.23 -7.51
CA GLY A 107 14.84 11.01 -8.54
C GLY A 107 14.62 11.80 -9.83
N GLY A 108 15.48 11.57 -10.82
CA GLY A 108 15.42 12.20 -12.14
C GLY A 108 14.73 11.38 -13.23
N GLY A 109 14.16 10.21 -12.90
CA GLY A 109 13.53 9.31 -13.88
C GLY A 109 12.15 9.78 -14.36
N ILE A 110 11.53 10.72 -13.65
CA ILE A 110 10.24 11.33 -14.00
C ILE A 110 10.48 12.82 -14.28
N SER A 111 9.90 13.33 -15.38
CA SER A 111 10.03 14.76 -15.73
C SER A 111 9.37 15.66 -14.67
N ASP A 112 9.88 16.87 -14.49
CA ASP A 112 9.30 17.84 -13.55
C ASP A 112 7.84 18.16 -13.93
N ALA A 113 7.51 18.26 -15.21
CA ALA A 113 6.14 18.49 -15.68
C ALA A 113 5.18 17.34 -15.29
N THR A 114 5.66 16.10 -15.34
CA THR A 114 4.87 14.94 -14.88
C THR A 114 4.75 14.92 -13.36
N LYS A 115 5.81 15.23 -12.63
CA LYS A 115 5.76 15.37 -11.16
C LYS A 115 4.77 16.44 -10.70
N ASP A 116 4.74 17.58 -11.38
CA ASP A 116 3.79 18.67 -11.09
C ASP A 116 2.33 18.17 -11.24
N LYS A 117 2.03 17.36 -12.28
CA LYS A 117 0.72 16.75 -12.46
C LYS A 117 0.39 15.76 -11.33
N ILE A 118 1.34 14.88 -10.97
CA ILE A 118 1.19 13.92 -9.85
C ILE A 118 0.89 14.68 -8.56
N PHE A 119 1.69 15.68 -8.22
CA PHE A 119 1.54 16.45 -6.98
C PHE A 119 0.25 17.29 -6.94
N ALA A 120 -0.28 17.71 -8.10
CA ALA A 120 -1.57 18.39 -8.17
C ALA A 120 -2.73 17.50 -7.69
N THR A 121 -2.63 16.17 -7.83
CA THR A 121 -3.65 15.23 -7.33
C THR A 121 -3.57 15.00 -5.83
N LYS A 122 -2.47 15.40 -5.17
CA LYS A 122 -2.20 15.08 -3.76
C LYS A 122 -2.29 13.58 -3.49
N PRO A 123 -1.43 12.75 -4.11
CA PRO A 123 -1.55 11.31 -4.00
C PRO A 123 -1.27 10.81 -2.58
N PHE A 124 -1.91 9.70 -2.22
CA PHE A 124 -1.68 8.95 -1.00
C PHE A 124 -0.84 7.71 -1.30
N ILE A 125 0.17 7.45 -0.46
CA ILE A 125 1.03 6.29 -0.55
C ILE A 125 0.94 5.53 0.77
N THR A 126 0.49 4.28 0.71
CA THR A 126 0.45 3.42 1.88
C THR A 126 1.50 2.33 1.77
N GLY A 127 2.05 1.91 2.90
CA GLY A 127 2.96 0.79 3.05
C GLY A 127 2.49 -0.17 4.14
N CYS A 128 3.27 -1.20 4.35
CA CYS A 128 3.05 -2.20 5.40
C CYS A 128 4.40 -2.78 5.83
N GLY A 129 4.56 -3.07 7.11
CA GLY A 129 5.72 -3.78 7.62
C GLY A 129 6.40 -3.14 8.81
N GLY A 130 6.53 -1.82 8.82
CA GLY A 130 7.16 -1.09 9.92
C GLY A 130 8.66 -0.87 9.72
N LEU A 131 9.06 -0.50 8.51
CA LEU A 131 10.44 -0.13 8.18
C LEU A 131 10.82 1.19 8.87
N ASP A 132 11.91 1.21 9.63
CA ASP A 132 12.37 2.40 10.36
C ASP A 132 12.58 3.61 9.44
N GLU A 133 13.12 3.40 8.24
CA GLU A 133 13.33 4.46 7.26
C GLU A 133 12.01 5.09 6.80
N TYR A 134 10.96 4.28 6.62
CA TYR A 134 9.64 4.80 6.26
C TYR A 134 8.97 5.51 7.44
N TYR A 135 9.24 5.09 8.67
CA TYR A 135 8.82 5.85 9.85
C TYR A 135 9.47 7.23 9.93
N GLU A 136 10.73 7.38 9.53
CA GLU A 136 11.37 8.70 9.46
C GLU A 136 10.69 9.60 8.41
N VAL A 137 10.18 9.04 7.32
CA VAL A 137 9.33 9.76 6.37
C VAL A 137 8.03 10.24 7.03
N ILE A 138 7.33 9.33 7.71
CA ILE A 138 6.04 9.61 8.39
C ILE A 138 6.22 10.65 9.51
N ARG A 139 7.35 10.58 10.25
CA ARG A 139 7.68 11.53 11.33
C ARG A 139 8.11 12.91 10.84
N GLY A 140 8.36 13.06 9.56
CA GLY A 140 8.79 14.32 9.00
C GLY A 140 10.30 14.56 9.01
N ASN A 141 11.11 13.52 9.08
CA ASN A 141 12.57 13.62 9.15
C ASN A 141 13.26 13.38 7.80
N SER A 142 12.59 12.74 6.83
CA SER A 142 13.13 12.47 5.51
C SER A 142 12.10 12.69 4.40
N TYR A 143 12.55 12.86 3.16
CA TYR A 143 11.73 13.07 1.96
C TYR A 143 10.72 14.23 2.05
N GLN A 144 10.97 15.24 2.90
CA GLN A 144 9.99 16.30 3.19
C GLN A 144 9.61 17.12 1.97
N ASP A 145 10.55 17.33 1.03
CA ASP A 145 10.26 18.04 -0.21
C ASP A 145 9.29 17.30 -1.13
N ILE A 146 9.18 15.99 -0.97
CA ILE A 146 8.20 15.14 -1.67
C ILE A 146 6.91 15.07 -0.86
N VAL A 147 7.00 14.70 0.42
CA VAL A 147 5.85 14.44 1.30
C VAL A 147 4.92 15.64 1.44
N LYS A 148 5.44 16.87 1.49
CA LYS A 148 4.62 18.10 1.54
C LYS A 148 3.69 18.27 0.34
N ASN A 149 3.97 17.58 -0.78
CA ASN A 149 3.18 17.61 -2.00
C ASN A 149 2.20 16.43 -2.10
N LEU A 150 2.28 15.47 -1.19
CA LEU A 150 1.37 14.31 -1.12
C LEU A 150 0.12 14.65 -0.30
N GLY A 151 -0.92 13.86 -0.48
CA GLY A 151 -2.11 13.85 0.39
C GLY A 151 -1.84 13.17 1.72
N GLY A 152 -0.92 12.23 1.74
CA GLY A 152 -0.46 11.55 2.94
C GLY A 152 0.39 10.32 2.65
N VAL A 153 1.11 9.89 3.68
CA VAL A 153 1.85 8.65 3.74
C VAL A 153 1.42 7.86 4.98
N MET A 154 1.35 6.55 4.88
CA MET A 154 0.92 5.69 5.98
C MET A 154 1.60 4.33 5.89
N SER A 155 1.98 3.76 7.03
CA SER A 155 2.35 2.35 7.14
C SER A 155 1.43 1.63 8.10
N VAL A 156 1.04 0.41 7.74
CA VAL A 156 0.36 -0.54 8.63
C VAL A 156 1.41 -1.51 9.14
N THR A 157 1.59 -1.56 10.45
CA THR A 157 2.57 -2.45 11.07
C THR A 157 1.90 -3.61 11.80
N TYR A 158 2.64 -4.70 11.90
CA TYR A 158 2.36 -5.81 12.82
C TYR A 158 3.47 -5.88 13.87
N SER A 159 3.09 -6.20 15.09
CA SER A 159 4.07 -6.26 16.19
C SER A 159 5.01 -7.46 16.01
N PRO A 160 6.33 -7.30 16.11
CA PRO A 160 7.27 -8.43 16.20
C PRO A 160 6.94 -9.37 17.36
N SER A 161 6.20 -8.92 18.38
CA SER A 161 5.75 -9.76 19.50
C SER A 161 4.75 -10.84 19.10
N MET A 162 4.18 -10.80 17.89
CA MET A 162 3.38 -11.90 17.36
C MET A 162 4.13 -13.24 17.34
N ILE A 163 5.46 -13.20 17.23
CA ILE A 163 6.28 -14.43 17.34
C ILE A 163 6.14 -15.09 18.71
N GLN A 164 5.89 -14.32 19.78
CA GLN A 164 5.70 -14.87 21.13
C GLN A 164 4.41 -15.70 21.19
N LEU A 165 3.33 -15.21 20.54
CA LEU A 165 2.08 -15.96 20.43
C LEU A 165 2.28 -17.25 19.63
N ALA A 166 2.94 -17.16 18.48
CA ALA A 166 3.23 -18.33 17.65
C ALA A 166 4.09 -19.39 18.38
N ILE A 167 5.06 -18.96 19.19
CA ILE A 167 5.85 -19.87 20.04
C ILE A 167 4.98 -20.49 21.12
N GLN A 168 4.12 -19.70 21.77
CA GLN A 168 3.21 -20.21 22.79
C GLN A 168 2.22 -21.23 22.19
N ASP A 169 1.62 -20.95 21.04
CA ASP A 169 0.75 -21.87 20.33
C ASP A 169 1.45 -23.16 19.97
N MET A 170 2.71 -23.07 19.53
CA MET A 170 3.53 -24.26 19.24
C MET A 170 3.77 -25.11 20.49
N VAL A 171 4.12 -24.48 21.63
CA VAL A 171 4.31 -25.17 22.91
C VAL A 171 3.01 -25.82 23.35
N ASP A 172 1.89 -25.10 23.29
CA ASP A 172 0.58 -25.60 23.68
C ASP A 172 0.13 -26.77 22.79
N HIS A 173 0.42 -26.72 21.48
CA HIS A 173 0.18 -27.84 20.56
C HIS A 173 1.02 -29.09 20.94
N LEU A 174 2.30 -28.90 21.26
CA LEU A 174 3.19 -29.99 21.68
C LEU A 174 2.76 -30.58 23.03
N ASP A 175 2.15 -29.80 23.89
CA ASP A 175 1.56 -30.22 25.16
C ASP A 175 0.17 -30.86 25.00
N GLY A 176 -0.33 -30.99 23.75
CA GLY A 176 -1.63 -31.59 23.44
C GLY A 176 -2.83 -30.70 23.77
N LYS A 177 -2.61 -29.39 23.92
CA LYS A 177 -3.67 -28.42 24.09
C LYS A 177 -4.26 -28.00 22.73
N GLU A 178 -5.50 -27.56 22.74
CA GLU A 178 -6.12 -26.96 21.55
C GLU A 178 -5.54 -25.55 21.38
N VAL A 179 -5.08 -25.24 20.16
CA VAL A 179 -4.59 -23.89 19.76
C VAL A 179 -5.58 -23.27 18.79
N ALA A 180 -5.72 -21.92 18.84
CA ALA A 180 -6.70 -21.18 18.05
C ALA A 180 -6.35 -21.15 16.55
#